data_6ad156a3b63a98428f45b7041b2f2f63
#
_entry.id   6ad156a3b63a98428f45b7041b2f2f63
#
_cell.length_a   1.000
_cell.length_b   1.000
_cell.length_c   1.000
_cell.angle_alpha   90.00
_cell.angle_beta   90.00
_cell.angle_gamma   90.00
#
_symmetry.space_group_name_H-M   'P 1'
#
loop_
_entity.id
_entity.type
_entity.pdbx_description
1 polymer ?
#
loop_
_entity_poly.entity_id
_entity_poly.type
_entity_poly.pdbx_seq_one_letter_code
_entity_poly.pdbx_strand_id
1 'polypeptide(L)'
;MKQLDIAKHKTILTNILIDIYKEDLLGSSLGFKGGTASMLFYNLPRFSTDLDFDLLNNDGNTKDVIRTMTQLLSKKYDVKEQIEKYNTLFWLVSYGDGLINIKIEVSTREKPFDTYDIKTLYGIKLKVSKIGDMIANKMVAATERAVTANRDLFDIHFFLSSIYVNNINYDIIKYRTGKEPVEFYTFLYDIVSNIENKNILDGLGEVLNDGQKDWVKSKLKIELLGLIQRQIDMVL
;
A
#
# COMPACT_ATOMS: atom_id res chain seq x y z
N MET A 1 18.93 -11.40 -13.29
CA MET A 1 17.70 -10.63 -12.89
C MET A 1 16.98 -11.46 -11.84
N LYS A 2 16.48 -10.88 -10.74
CA LYS A 2 15.71 -11.63 -9.73
C LYS A 2 14.32 -11.94 -10.29
N GLN A 3 13.80 -13.16 -10.04
CA GLN A 3 12.51 -13.63 -10.54
C GLN A 3 11.44 -13.52 -9.47
N LEU A 4 10.22 -13.15 -9.86
CA LEU A 4 9.02 -13.19 -9.02
C LEU A 4 8.30 -14.54 -9.25
N ASP A 5 8.41 -15.44 -8.27
CA ASP A 5 7.51 -16.60 -8.14
C ASP A 5 6.31 -16.18 -7.27
N ILE A 6 5.21 -15.85 -7.92
CA ILE A 6 4.01 -15.28 -7.26
C ILE A 6 3.48 -16.24 -6.17
N ALA A 7 3.40 -17.53 -6.42
CA ALA A 7 2.84 -18.50 -5.48
C ALA A 7 3.71 -18.63 -4.23
N LYS A 8 5.01 -18.80 -4.43
CA LYS A 8 5.98 -18.88 -3.34
C LYS A 8 6.08 -17.56 -2.58
N HIS A 9 6.16 -16.43 -3.29
CA HIS A 9 6.23 -15.10 -2.69
C HIS A 9 5.00 -14.83 -1.81
N LYS A 10 3.78 -15.12 -2.31
CA LYS A 10 2.52 -14.96 -1.56
C LYS A 10 2.53 -15.80 -0.29
N THR A 11 2.99 -17.05 -0.36
CA THR A 11 3.07 -17.93 0.81
C THR A 11 4.02 -17.37 1.87
N ILE A 12 5.23 -16.96 1.47
CA ILE A 12 6.22 -16.41 2.40
C ILE A 12 5.75 -15.10 3.02
N LEU A 13 5.23 -14.18 2.20
CA LEU A 13 4.68 -12.90 2.63
C LEU A 13 3.55 -13.09 3.65
N THR A 14 2.64 -14.05 3.40
CA THR A 14 1.56 -14.38 4.32
C THR A 14 2.08 -14.97 5.64
N ASN A 15 3.08 -15.85 5.57
CA ASN A 15 3.69 -16.44 6.76
C ASN A 15 4.38 -15.37 7.63
N ILE A 16 5.13 -14.44 7.01
CA ILE A 16 5.75 -13.31 7.73
C ILE A 16 4.66 -12.47 8.41
N LEU A 17 3.59 -12.13 7.69
CA LEU A 17 2.49 -11.34 8.23
C LEU A 17 1.84 -12.02 9.44
N ILE A 18 1.60 -13.33 9.37
CA ILE A 18 1.06 -14.13 10.47
C ILE A 18 2.01 -14.16 11.65
N ASP A 19 3.32 -14.39 11.42
CA ASP A 19 4.33 -14.43 12.47
C ASP A 19 4.44 -13.07 13.19
N ILE A 20 4.35 -11.95 12.45
CA ILE A 20 4.34 -10.59 13.03
C ILE A 20 3.15 -10.42 13.98
N TYR A 21 1.95 -10.84 13.60
CA TYR A 21 0.76 -10.67 14.44
C TYR A 21 0.59 -11.73 15.55
N LYS A 22 1.39 -12.79 15.53
CA LYS A 22 1.52 -13.73 16.65
C LYS A 22 2.49 -13.26 17.73
N GLU A 23 3.34 -12.31 17.39
CA GLU A 23 4.27 -11.70 18.34
C GLU A 23 3.55 -10.55 19.05
N ASP A 24 3.45 -10.62 20.39
CA ASP A 24 2.60 -9.72 21.20
C ASP A 24 2.93 -8.24 21.01
N LEU A 25 4.23 -7.89 21.04
CA LEU A 25 4.65 -6.50 20.86
C LEU A 25 4.31 -5.99 19.46
N LEU A 26 4.65 -6.76 18.42
CA LEU A 26 4.43 -6.34 17.03
C LEU A 26 2.94 -6.29 16.70
N GLY A 27 2.18 -7.32 17.08
CA GLY A 27 0.74 -7.39 16.84
C GLY A 27 -0.06 -6.30 17.56
N SER A 28 0.41 -5.84 18.73
CA SER A 28 -0.22 -4.72 19.45
C SER A 28 0.17 -3.36 18.88
N SER A 29 1.41 -3.22 18.36
CA SER A 29 1.99 -1.94 17.96
C SER A 29 1.82 -1.60 16.49
N LEU A 30 1.49 -2.57 15.62
CA LEU A 30 1.48 -2.38 14.17
C LEU A 30 0.07 -2.39 13.57
N GLY A 31 -0.18 -1.45 12.65
CA GLY A 31 -1.35 -1.39 11.80
C GLY A 31 -0.99 -1.75 10.35
N PHE A 32 -1.52 -2.84 9.83
CA PHE A 32 -1.24 -3.32 8.49
C PHE A 32 -1.99 -2.51 7.43
N LYS A 33 -1.29 -2.09 6.38
CA LYS A 33 -1.81 -1.24 5.31
C LYS A 33 -1.22 -1.57 3.94
N GLY A 34 -1.40 -0.67 2.99
CA GLY A 34 -0.73 -0.70 1.69
C GLY A 34 -1.34 -1.67 0.68
N GLY A 35 -0.58 -1.95 -0.39
CA GLY A 35 -1.06 -2.76 -1.50
C GLY A 35 -1.40 -4.20 -1.12
N THR A 36 -0.63 -4.80 -0.22
CA THR A 36 -0.86 -6.17 0.24
C THR A 36 -2.10 -6.27 1.12
N ALA A 37 -2.36 -5.29 2.00
CA ALA A 37 -3.61 -5.21 2.74
C ALA A 37 -4.82 -5.06 1.80
N SER A 38 -4.70 -4.22 0.77
CA SER A 38 -5.72 -4.05 -0.26
C SER A 38 -5.99 -5.34 -1.04
N MET A 39 -4.94 -6.08 -1.40
CA MET A 39 -5.04 -7.37 -2.08
C MET A 39 -5.71 -8.45 -1.22
N LEU A 40 -5.32 -8.55 0.06
CA LEU A 40 -5.79 -9.62 0.94
C LEU A 40 -7.22 -9.39 1.48
N PHE A 41 -7.62 -8.14 1.71
CA PHE A 41 -8.86 -7.83 2.43
C PHE A 41 -9.90 -7.03 1.61
N TYR A 42 -9.49 -6.44 0.48
CA TYR A 42 -10.36 -5.56 -0.31
C TYR A 42 -10.37 -5.89 -1.81
N ASN A 43 -9.90 -7.10 -2.15
CA ASN A 43 -9.94 -7.67 -3.51
C ASN A 43 -9.23 -6.84 -4.59
N LEU A 44 -8.17 -6.09 -4.22
CA LEU A 44 -7.35 -5.40 -5.22
C LEU A 44 -6.80 -6.42 -6.24
N PRO A 45 -7.14 -6.30 -7.55
CA PRO A 45 -6.90 -7.37 -8.54
C PRO A 45 -5.49 -7.33 -9.13
N ARG A 46 -4.48 -6.95 -8.36
CA ARG A 46 -3.07 -7.08 -8.71
C ARG A 46 -2.29 -7.69 -7.56
N PHE A 47 -1.18 -8.34 -7.90
CA PHE A 47 -0.27 -8.84 -6.88
C PHE A 47 0.46 -7.68 -6.17
N SER A 48 0.79 -7.87 -4.90
CA SER A 48 1.61 -6.96 -4.10
C SER A 48 2.71 -7.73 -3.40
N THR A 49 3.92 -7.16 -3.39
CA THR A 49 5.17 -7.84 -3.02
C THR A 49 5.73 -7.43 -1.66
N ASP A 50 5.20 -6.36 -1.07
CA ASP A 50 5.77 -5.72 0.11
C ASP A 50 4.78 -5.78 1.29
N LEU A 51 5.26 -5.65 2.52
CA LEU A 51 4.45 -5.52 3.73
C LEU A 51 4.62 -4.12 4.31
N ASP A 52 3.53 -3.37 4.36
CA ASP A 52 3.50 -2.00 4.84
C ASP A 52 2.71 -1.90 6.15
N PHE A 53 3.27 -1.19 7.12
CA PHE A 53 2.64 -0.97 8.42
C PHE A 53 2.72 0.49 8.85
N ASP A 54 1.87 0.87 9.81
CA ASP A 54 2.04 2.06 10.63
C ASP A 54 2.39 1.63 12.05
N LEU A 55 3.26 2.38 12.71
CA LEU A 55 3.49 2.27 14.15
C LEU A 55 2.36 3.02 14.86
N LEU A 56 1.52 2.29 15.62
CA LEU A 56 0.28 2.83 16.17
C LEU A 56 0.46 3.64 17.46
N ASN A 57 1.48 3.32 18.25
CA ASN A 57 1.79 4.00 19.49
C ASN A 57 3.21 4.50 19.45
N ASN A 58 3.39 5.80 19.33
CA ASN A 58 4.73 6.43 19.38
C ASN A 58 5.30 6.51 20.80
N ASP A 59 4.60 6.02 21.84
CA ASP A 59 4.95 6.17 23.26
C ASP A 59 6.17 5.38 23.71
N GLY A 60 6.99 5.04 22.81
CA GLY A 60 8.28 4.56 23.18
C GLY A 60 8.63 3.28 22.57
N ASN A 61 9.22 2.87 21.98
CA ASN A 61 10.03 1.72 21.74
C ASN A 61 10.17 1.29 20.30
N THR A 62 10.35 2.29 19.42
CA THR A 62 10.88 2.05 18.08
C THR A 62 12.05 1.05 18.12
N LYS A 63 12.93 1.16 19.13
CA LYS A 63 14.06 0.24 19.33
C LYS A 63 13.63 -1.20 19.63
N ASP A 64 12.59 -1.39 20.44
CA ASP A 64 12.08 -2.74 20.73
C ASP A 64 11.34 -3.32 19.53
N VAL A 65 10.60 -2.52 18.77
CA VAL A 65 10.00 -2.94 17.51
C VAL A 65 11.09 -3.38 16.53
N ILE A 66 12.16 -2.59 16.38
CA ILE A 66 13.31 -2.95 15.52
C ILE A 66 13.93 -4.27 15.97
N ARG A 67 14.25 -4.38 17.25
CA ARG A 67 14.88 -5.58 17.82
C ARG A 67 14.01 -6.82 17.61
N THR A 68 12.73 -6.73 17.99
CA THR A 68 11.78 -7.86 17.93
C THR A 68 11.51 -8.27 16.50
N MET A 69 11.28 -7.32 15.58
CA MET A 69 11.08 -7.61 14.16
C MET A 69 12.32 -8.29 13.57
N THR A 70 13.51 -7.75 13.82
CA THR A 70 14.75 -8.34 13.30
C THR A 70 14.98 -9.75 13.83
N GLN A 71 14.76 -9.99 15.13
CA GLN A 71 14.86 -11.32 15.74
C GLN A 71 13.83 -12.30 15.15
N LEU A 72 12.59 -11.86 14.96
CA LEU A 72 11.54 -12.68 14.35
C LEU A 72 11.90 -13.12 12.93
N LEU A 73 12.32 -12.17 12.10
CA LEU A 73 12.65 -12.42 10.70
C LEU A 73 13.90 -13.31 10.56
N SER A 74 14.93 -13.04 11.35
CA SER A 74 16.20 -13.79 11.28
C SER A 74 16.10 -15.26 11.71
N LYS A 75 14.98 -15.66 12.36
CA LYS A 75 14.76 -17.09 12.70
C LYS A 75 14.52 -17.96 11.46
N LYS A 76 13.95 -17.39 10.38
CA LYS A 76 13.49 -18.16 9.21
C LYS A 76 14.04 -17.64 7.89
N TYR A 77 14.50 -16.40 7.83
CA TYR A 77 14.86 -15.69 6.61
C TYR A 77 16.20 -14.98 6.76
N ASP A 78 16.79 -14.65 5.62
CA ASP A 78 18.03 -13.87 5.56
C ASP A 78 17.67 -12.37 5.48
N VAL A 79 17.91 -11.63 6.55
CA VAL A 79 17.71 -10.18 6.61
C VAL A 79 18.90 -9.49 5.95
N LYS A 80 18.75 -9.09 4.69
CA LYS A 80 19.80 -8.44 3.90
C LYS A 80 20.09 -7.01 4.35
N GLU A 81 19.04 -6.28 4.78
CA GLU A 81 19.15 -4.91 5.21
C GLU A 81 18.16 -4.65 6.36
N GLN A 82 18.59 -3.84 7.31
CA GLN A 82 17.74 -3.22 8.33
C GLN A 82 18.20 -1.77 8.46
N ILE A 83 17.29 -0.82 8.18
CA ILE A 83 17.59 0.61 8.14
C ILE A 83 16.51 1.37 8.91
N GLU A 84 16.95 2.28 9.79
CA GLU A 84 16.11 3.29 10.40
C GLU A 84 16.26 4.59 9.61
N LYS A 85 15.19 5.01 8.92
CA LYS A 85 15.10 6.29 8.21
C LYS A 85 14.28 7.26 9.05
N TYR A 86 14.29 8.55 8.69
CA TYR A 86 13.63 9.62 9.46
C TYR A 86 12.17 9.29 9.87
N ASN A 87 11.37 8.67 8.98
CA ASN A 87 9.97 8.33 9.26
C ASN A 87 9.63 6.88 8.89
N THR A 88 10.61 5.99 8.80
CA THR A 88 10.37 4.63 8.33
C THR A 88 11.41 3.66 8.88
N LEU A 89 10.95 2.57 9.46
CA LEU A 89 11.77 1.41 9.74
C LEU A 89 11.66 0.46 8.55
N PHE A 90 12.80 -0.03 8.06
CA PHE A 90 12.86 -0.80 6.83
C PHE A 90 13.65 -2.10 7.03
N TRP A 91 13.11 -3.19 6.48
CA TRP A 91 13.80 -4.48 6.36
C TRP A 91 13.70 -4.99 4.93
N LEU A 92 14.81 -5.53 4.43
CA LEU A 92 14.87 -6.26 3.17
C LEU A 92 15.15 -7.74 3.46
N VAL A 93 14.19 -8.60 3.14
CA VAL A 93 14.20 -10.01 3.52
C VAL A 93 14.34 -10.90 2.30
N SER A 94 15.36 -11.77 2.29
CA SER A 94 15.54 -12.80 1.28
C SER A 94 15.01 -14.15 1.79
N TYR A 95 14.27 -14.85 0.93
CA TYR A 95 13.73 -16.18 1.20
C TYR A 95 14.20 -17.24 0.17
N GLY A 96 15.20 -16.91 -0.62
CA GLY A 96 15.84 -17.80 -1.59
C GLY A 96 16.68 -17.05 -2.63
N ASP A 97 17.70 -17.71 -3.13
CA ASP A 97 18.59 -17.13 -4.14
C ASP A 97 17.86 -16.92 -5.47
N GLY A 98 18.18 -15.83 -6.15
CA GLY A 98 17.59 -15.48 -7.44
C GLY A 98 16.14 -14.96 -7.36
N LEU A 99 15.49 -14.98 -6.18
CA LEU A 99 14.13 -14.52 -6.01
C LEU A 99 14.07 -13.04 -5.58
N ILE A 100 12.95 -12.37 -5.87
CA ILE A 100 12.69 -11.01 -5.41
C ILE A 100 12.57 -11.03 -3.89
N ASN A 101 13.26 -10.10 -3.24
CA ASN A 101 13.19 -9.93 -1.79
C ASN A 101 11.83 -9.31 -1.37
N ILE A 102 11.41 -9.59 -0.14
CA ILE A 102 10.27 -8.92 0.48
C ILE A 102 10.78 -7.68 1.21
N LYS A 103 10.14 -6.55 0.97
CA LYS A 103 10.33 -5.33 1.75
C LYS A 103 9.29 -5.29 2.87
N ILE A 104 9.74 -4.90 4.04
CA ILE A 104 8.87 -4.64 5.19
C ILE A 104 9.14 -3.21 5.62
N GLU A 105 8.10 -2.38 5.60
CA GLU A 105 8.19 -0.97 5.98
C GLU A 105 7.22 -0.67 7.11
N VAL A 106 7.72 -0.02 8.17
CA VAL A 106 6.89 0.50 9.26
C VAL A 106 7.03 2.02 9.27
N SER A 107 5.96 2.73 8.94
CA SER A 107 5.92 4.18 9.01
C SER A 107 5.79 4.63 10.46
N THR A 108 6.64 5.57 10.87
CA THR A 108 6.61 6.20 12.20
C THR A 108 6.00 7.59 12.17
N ARG A 109 5.40 7.99 11.03
CA ARG A 109 4.69 9.28 10.89
C ARG A 109 3.43 9.30 11.73
N GLU A 110 3.16 10.42 12.36
CA GLU A 110 1.86 10.66 12.97
C GLU A 110 0.74 10.67 11.92
N LYS A 111 -0.36 10.02 12.25
CA LYS A 111 -1.52 9.87 11.38
C LYS A 111 -2.81 10.01 12.17
N PRO A 112 -3.20 11.25 12.52
CA PRO A 112 -4.30 11.51 13.46
C PRO A 112 -5.67 11.04 12.97
N PHE A 113 -5.84 10.84 11.66
CA PHE A 113 -7.13 10.46 11.05
C PHE A 113 -7.15 9.02 10.52
N ASP A 114 -6.03 8.29 10.58
CA ASP A 114 -5.98 6.89 10.17
C ASP A 114 -6.57 5.98 11.25
N THR A 115 -7.43 5.07 10.85
CA THR A 115 -8.15 4.15 11.72
C THR A 115 -7.98 2.70 11.26
N TYR A 116 -8.22 1.74 12.18
CA TYR A 116 -7.95 0.33 11.92
C TYR A 116 -9.12 -0.54 12.35
N ASP A 117 -9.45 -1.52 11.50
CA ASP A 117 -10.39 -2.59 11.82
C ASP A 117 -9.63 -3.86 12.19
N ILE A 118 -10.27 -4.70 13.01
CA ILE A 118 -9.78 -6.06 13.23
C ILE A 118 -10.30 -6.96 12.11
N LYS A 119 -9.37 -7.50 11.31
CA LYS A 119 -9.65 -8.49 10.27
C LYS A 119 -9.03 -9.83 10.66
N THR A 120 -9.58 -10.92 10.16
CA THR A 120 -9.06 -12.27 10.43
C THR A 120 -8.42 -12.86 9.18
N LEU A 121 -7.19 -13.34 9.30
CA LEU A 121 -6.46 -14.07 8.27
C LEU A 121 -5.94 -15.39 8.85
N TYR A 122 -6.40 -16.51 8.31
CA TYR A 122 -6.06 -17.85 8.80
C TYR A 122 -6.18 -18.01 10.33
N GLY A 123 -7.25 -17.45 10.91
CA GLY A 123 -7.53 -17.51 12.35
C GLY A 123 -6.78 -16.48 13.21
N ILE A 124 -5.86 -15.71 12.65
CA ILE A 124 -5.12 -14.65 13.34
C ILE A 124 -5.82 -13.30 13.13
N LYS A 125 -5.96 -12.54 14.21
CA LYS A 125 -6.53 -11.18 14.19
C LYS A 125 -5.46 -10.17 13.85
N LEU A 126 -5.70 -9.35 12.82
CA LEU A 126 -4.83 -8.29 12.36
C LEU A 126 -5.53 -6.93 12.52
N LYS A 127 -4.79 -5.91 12.93
CA LYS A 127 -5.22 -4.51 12.80
C LYS A 127 -4.95 -4.06 11.37
N VAL A 128 -5.99 -3.85 10.58
CA VAL A 128 -5.89 -3.48 9.16
C VAL A 128 -6.47 -2.09 8.97
N SER A 129 -5.75 -1.20 8.30
CA SER A 129 -6.20 0.16 7.98
C SER A 129 -7.56 0.10 7.28
N LYS A 130 -8.50 0.96 7.67
CA LYS A 130 -9.82 1.02 7.03
C LYS A 130 -9.68 1.38 5.57
N ILE A 131 -10.60 0.85 4.76
CA ILE A 131 -10.53 1.02 3.31
C ILE A 131 -10.55 2.49 2.90
N GLY A 132 -11.36 3.32 3.56
CA GLY A 132 -11.45 4.75 3.27
C GLY A 132 -10.14 5.49 3.50
N ASP A 133 -9.42 5.10 4.56
CA ASP A 133 -8.12 5.68 4.92
C ASP A 133 -7.04 5.23 3.92
N MET A 134 -7.07 3.94 3.53
CA MET A 134 -6.15 3.42 2.51
C MET A 134 -6.33 4.11 1.16
N ILE A 135 -7.57 4.33 0.72
CA ILE A 135 -7.86 5.03 -0.53
C ILE A 135 -7.35 6.47 -0.46
N ALA A 136 -7.69 7.21 0.60
CA ALA A 136 -7.26 8.58 0.80
C ALA A 136 -5.72 8.70 0.79
N ASN A 137 -5.04 7.87 1.58
CA ASN A 137 -3.57 7.85 1.62
C ASN A 137 -2.95 7.49 0.26
N LYS A 138 -3.57 6.59 -0.51
CA LYS A 138 -3.12 6.22 -1.85
C LYS A 138 -3.25 7.38 -2.83
N MET A 139 -4.40 8.05 -2.82
CA MET A 139 -4.66 9.21 -3.67
C MET A 139 -3.69 10.36 -3.35
N VAL A 140 -3.49 10.66 -2.08
CA VAL A 140 -2.52 11.70 -1.65
C VAL A 140 -1.10 11.31 -2.05
N ALA A 141 -0.68 10.06 -1.84
CA ALA A 141 0.66 9.62 -2.25
C ALA A 141 0.92 9.74 -3.76
N ALA A 142 -0.11 9.59 -4.59
CA ALA A 142 0.00 9.81 -6.04
C ALA A 142 0.25 11.29 -6.39
N THR A 143 -0.17 12.22 -5.54
CA THR A 143 0.02 13.67 -5.77
C THR A 143 1.29 14.24 -5.15
N GLU A 144 1.85 13.57 -4.12
CA GLU A 144 3.04 14.05 -3.41
C GLU A 144 4.36 13.59 -4.03
N ARG A 145 4.35 12.58 -4.88
CA ARG A 145 5.58 12.05 -5.49
C ARG A 145 6.01 12.89 -6.68
N ALA A 146 7.33 13.14 -6.79
CA ALA A 146 7.91 13.79 -7.96
C ALA A 146 7.59 13.03 -9.27
N VAL A 147 7.50 11.71 -9.20
CA VAL A 147 7.01 10.84 -10.29
C VAL A 147 5.96 9.92 -9.72
N THR A 148 4.74 10.03 -10.23
CA THR A 148 3.62 9.18 -9.82
C THR A 148 3.90 7.71 -10.18
N ALA A 149 3.73 6.80 -9.22
CA ALA A 149 3.89 5.38 -9.48
C ALA A 149 2.65 4.83 -10.20
N ASN A 150 2.86 4.16 -11.34
CA ASN A 150 1.73 3.63 -12.14
C ASN A 150 0.85 2.64 -11.37
N ARG A 151 1.41 1.91 -10.41
CA ARG A 151 0.62 1.05 -9.52
C ARG A 151 -0.35 1.84 -8.64
N ASP A 152 -0.03 3.10 -8.29
CA ASP A 152 -0.96 3.95 -7.56
C ASP A 152 -2.15 4.36 -8.44
N LEU A 153 -1.93 4.62 -9.73
CA LEU A 153 -3.01 4.89 -10.70
C LEU A 153 -3.94 3.69 -10.85
N PHE A 154 -3.37 2.49 -10.96
CA PHE A 154 -4.14 1.25 -11.03
C PHE A 154 -5.01 1.05 -9.78
N ASP A 155 -4.43 1.26 -8.60
CA ASP A 155 -5.14 1.11 -7.33
C ASP A 155 -6.24 2.16 -7.18
N ILE A 156 -5.97 3.43 -7.53
CA ILE A 156 -6.97 4.51 -7.49
C ILE A 156 -8.10 4.21 -8.45
N HIS A 157 -7.81 3.78 -9.69
CA HIS A 157 -8.84 3.36 -10.64
C HIS A 157 -9.73 2.27 -10.06
N PHE A 158 -9.14 1.21 -9.51
CA PHE A 158 -9.89 0.11 -8.89
C PHE A 158 -10.82 0.62 -7.78
N PHE A 159 -10.32 1.44 -6.89
CA PHE A 159 -11.12 1.93 -5.76
C PHE A 159 -12.21 2.91 -6.18
N LEU A 160 -11.93 3.84 -7.09
CA LEU A 160 -12.93 4.79 -7.59
C LEU A 160 -14.02 4.12 -8.44
N SER A 161 -13.73 2.97 -9.09
CA SER A 161 -14.71 2.17 -9.83
C SER A 161 -15.47 1.15 -8.98
N SER A 162 -15.12 1.00 -7.70
CA SER A 162 -15.68 0.02 -6.78
C SER A 162 -16.72 0.63 -5.83
N ILE A 163 -17.37 -0.25 -5.04
CA ILE A 163 -18.28 0.17 -3.95
C ILE A 163 -17.56 0.97 -2.85
N TYR A 164 -16.25 0.91 -2.79
CA TYR A 164 -15.44 1.57 -1.77
C TYR A 164 -15.30 3.08 -1.98
N VAL A 165 -15.69 3.61 -3.12
CA VAL A 165 -15.61 5.06 -3.43
C VAL A 165 -16.36 5.91 -2.40
N ASN A 166 -17.45 5.39 -1.84
CA ASN A 166 -18.24 6.09 -0.83
C ASN A 166 -17.61 6.09 0.59
N ASN A 167 -16.51 5.38 0.78
CA ASN A 167 -15.84 5.26 2.06
C ASN A 167 -14.62 6.19 2.20
N ILE A 168 -14.26 6.95 1.16
CA ILE A 168 -13.04 7.79 1.14
C ILE A 168 -13.03 8.73 2.33
N ASN A 169 -11.91 8.69 3.09
CA ASN A 169 -11.71 9.56 4.24
C ASN A 169 -11.14 10.92 3.78
N TYR A 170 -12.00 11.90 3.59
CA TYR A 170 -11.62 13.23 3.13
C TYR A 170 -10.86 14.04 4.19
N ASP A 171 -10.98 13.71 5.48
CA ASP A 171 -10.20 14.36 6.54
C ASP A 171 -8.71 14.13 6.38
N ILE A 172 -8.32 12.93 5.94
CA ILE A 172 -6.92 12.61 5.59
C ILE A 172 -6.45 13.46 4.41
N ILE A 173 -7.26 13.55 3.36
CA ILE A 173 -6.93 14.35 2.18
C ILE A 173 -6.75 15.83 2.58
N LYS A 174 -7.71 16.39 3.30
CA LYS A 174 -7.67 17.76 3.78
C LYS A 174 -6.48 18.04 4.70
N TYR A 175 -6.24 17.15 5.66
CA TYR A 175 -5.11 17.28 6.59
C TYR A 175 -3.75 17.30 5.87
N ARG A 176 -3.55 16.40 4.90
CA ARG A 176 -2.27 16.24 4.21
C ARG A 176 -2.04 17.25 3.09
N THR A 177 -3.10 17.68 2.41
CA THR A 177 -2.98 18.52 1.19
C THR A 177 -3.51 19.94 1.37
N GLY A 178 -4.28 20.21 2.44
CA GLY A 178 -5.00 21.46 2.65
C GLY A 178 -6.18 21.69 1.70
N LYS A 179 -6.51 20.71 0.83
CA LYS A 179 -7.51 20.84 -0.22
C LYS A 179 -8.85 20.25 0.18
N GLU A 180 -9.93 20.95 -0.18
CA GLU A 180 -11.27 20.38 -0.15
C GLU A 180 -11.46 19.36 -1.29
N PRO A 181 -12.46 18.48 -1.22
CA PRO A 181 -12.60 17.36 -2.17
C PRO A 181 -12.58 17.76 -3.64
N VAL A 182 -13.30 18.79 -4.06
CA VAL A 182 -13.33 19.26 -5.45
C VAL A 182 -11.95 19.74 -5.91
N GLU A 183 -11.29 20.56 -5.07
CA GLU A 183 -9.94 21.06 -5.37
C GLU A 183 -8.92 19.93 -5.47
N PHE A 184 -9.05 18.91 -4.60
CA PHE A 184 -8.16 17.76 -4.62
C PHE A 184 -8.38 16.91 -5.87
N TYR A 185 -9.62 16.62 -6.25
CA TYR A 185 -9.90 15.86 -7.47
C TYR A 185 -9.48 16.59 -8.73
N THR A 186 -9.66 17.92 -8.79
CA THR A 186 -9.17 18.75 -9.89
C THR A 186 -7.64 18.65 -9.99
N PHE A 187 -6.94 18.76 -8.87
CA PHE A 187 -5.49 18.62 -8.82
C PHE A 187 -5.03 17.21 -9.24
N LEU A 188 -5.71 16.16 -8.77
CA LEU A 188 -5.41 14.78 -9.17
C LEU A 188 -5.68 14.56 -10.67
N TYR A 189 -6.75 15.15 -11.21
CA TYR A 189 -7.06 15.11 -12.64
C TYR A 189 -5.92 15.69 -13.48
N ASP A 190 -5.42 16.86 -13.10
CA ASP A 190 -4.31 17.54 -13.78
C ASP A 190 -3.05 16.68 -13.77
N ILE A 191 -2.70 16.08 -12.63
CA ILE A 191 -1.56 15.16 -12.52
C ILE A 191 -1.72 13.99 -13.48
N VAL A 192 -2.86 13.30 -13.43
CA VAL A 192 -3.11 12.11 -14.24
C VAL A 192 -3.14 12.47 -15.74
N SER A 193 -3.70 13.62 -16.11
CA SER A 193 -3.75 14.08 -17.50
C SER A 193 -2.37 14.30 -18.12
N ASN A 194 -1.40 14.70 -17.30
CA ASN A 194 -0.02 14.96 -17.73
C ASN A 194 0.88 13.71 -17.77
N ILE A 195 0.39 12.53 -17.29
CA ILE A 195 1.17 11.29 -17.34
C ILE A 195 1.25 10.77 -18.78
N GLU A 196 2.47 10.48 -19.23
CA GLU A 196 2.69 9.86 -20.54
C GLU A 196 2.40 8.34 -20.49
N ASN A 197 1.64 7.83 -21.47
CA ASN A 197 1.32 6.39 -21.56
C ASN A 197 2.54 5.51 -21.90
N LYS A 198 3.65 6.09 -22.35
CA LYS A 198 4.82 5.36 -22.85
C LYS A 198 5.35 4.32 -21.86
N ASN A 199 5.34 4.64 -20.57
CA ASN A 199 5.91 3.82 -19.50
C ASN A 199 4.85 3.37 -18.47
N ILE A 200 3.57 3.32 -18.86
CA ILE A 200 2.47 3.07 -17.91
C ILE A 200 2.53 1.69 -17.24
N LEU A 201 3.28 0.74 -17.80
CA LEU A 201 3.53 -0.57 -17.18
C LEU A 201 4.72 -0.61 -16.21
N ASP A 202 5.50 0.46 -16.09
CA ASP A 202 6.64 0.47 -15.19
C ASP A 202 6.17 0.27 -13.73
N GLY A 203 6.74 -0.73 -13.07
CA GLY A 203 6.34 -1.13 -11.72
C GLY A 203 4.99 -1.88 -11.62
N LEU A 204 4.28 -2.10 -12.75
CA LEU A 204 3.06 -2.89 -12.84
C LEU A 204 3.25 -4.22 -13.57
N GLY A 205 4.12 -4.26 -14.58
CA GLY A 205 4.21 -5.39 -15.51
C GLY A 205 4.47 -6.75 -14.86
N GLU A 206 5.18 -6.79 -13.74
CA GLU A 206 5.51 -8.04 -13.02
C GLU A 206 4.36 -8.53 -12.12
N VAL A 207 3.39 -7.68 -11.80
CA VAL A 207 2.31 -7.94 -10.84
C VAL A 207 0.93 -8.08 -11.49
N LEU A 208 0.87 -7.99 -12.81
CA LEU A 208 -0.34 -8.10 -13.64
C LEU A 208 -0.27 -9.31 -14.59
N ASN A 209 -1.44 -9.90 -14.89
CA ASN A 209 -1.58 -10.85 -15.99
C ASN A 209 -1.62 -10.12 -17.35
N ASP A 210 -1.53 -10.87 -18.46
CA ASP A 210 -1.41 -10.26 -19.78
C ASP A 210 -2.66 -9.46 -20.19
N GLY A 211 -3.87 -9.93 -19.89
CA GLY A 211 -5.09 -9.19 -20.14
C GLY A 211 -5.17 -7.88 -19.38
N GLN A 212 -4.69 -7.86 -18.14
CA GLN A 212 -4.58 -6.63 -17.35
C GLN A 212 -3.54 -5.67 -17.94
N LYS A 213 -2.40 -6.18 -18.43
CA LYS A 213 -1.38 -5.34 -19.09
C LYS A 213 -1.92 -4.65 -20.34
N ASP A 214 -2.69 -5.36 -21.16
CA ASP A 214 -3.30 -4.80 -22.36
C ASP A 214 -4.35 -3.73 -22.03
N TRP A 215 -5.16 -3.99 -21.01
CA TRP A 215 -6.11 -3.00 -20.50
C TRP A 215 -5.40 -1.76 -19.94
N VAL A 216 -4.35 -1.92 -19.14
CA VAL A 216 -3.54 -0.80 -18.58
C VAL A 216 -3.02 0.09 -19.70
N LYS A 217 -2.41 -0.50 -20.75
CA LYS A 217 -1.87 0.26 -21.88
C LYS A 217 -2.92 1.06 -22.63
N SER A 218 -4.12 0.49 -22.80
CA SER A 218 -5.12 1.07 -23.70
C SER A 218 -6.18 1.92 -22.98
N LYS A 219 -6.48 1.64 -21.70
CA LYS A 219 -7.68 2.16 -21.05
C LYS A 219 -7.46 2.81 -19.70
N LEU A 220 -6.49 2.37 -18.89
CA LEU A 220 -6.33 2.82 -17.50
C LEU A 220 -6.40 4.34 -17.34
N LYS A 221 -5.60 5.08 -18.11
CA LYS A 221 -5.55 6.55 -18.00
C LYS A 221 -6.91 7.18 -18.35
N ILE A 222 -7.51 6.75 -19.45
CA ILE A 222 -8.78 7.32 -19.95
C ILE A 222 -9.91 7.05 -18.95
N GLU A 223 -10.02 5.82 -18.47
CA GLU A 223 -11.07 5.43 -17.51
C GLU A 223 -10.85 6.11 -16.16
N LEU A 224 -9.59 6.24 -15.70
CA LEU A 224 -9.27 6.94 -14.45
C LEU A 224 -9.65 8.41 -14.52
N LEU A 225 -9.34 9.11 -15.62
CA LEU A 225 -9.76 10.50 -15.81
C LEU A 225 -11.29 10.65 -15.78
N GLY A 226 -12.03 9.74 -16.41
CA GLY A 226 -13.49 9.72 -16.36
C GLY A 226 -14.04 9.50 -14.96
N LEU A 227 -13.40 8.63 -14.15
CA LEU A 227 -13.78 8.39 -12.76
C LEU A 227 -13.51 9.62 -11.87
N ILE A 228 -12.37 10.29 -12.06
CA ILE A 228 -12.04 11.51 -11.32
C ILE A 228 -13.01 12.63 -11.67
N GLN A 229 -13.29 12.83 -12.98
CA GLN A 229 -14.26 13.84 -13.41
C GLN A 229 -15.63 13.60 -12.80
N ARG A 230 -16.10 12.35 -12.78
CA ARG A 230 -17.34 12.00 -12.09
C ARG A 230 -17.36 12.41 -10.62
N GLN A 231 -16.23 12.26 -9.89
CA GLN A 231 -16.18 12.71 -8.49
C GLN A 231 -16.26 14.24 -8.38
N ILE A 232 -15.63 14.98 -9.29
CA ILE A 232 -15.75 16.45 -9.34
C ILE A 232 -17.23 16.85 -9.53
N ASP A 233 -17.91 16.23 -10.50
CA ASP A 233 -19.30 16.55 -10.84
C ASP A 233 -20.30 16.18 -9.72
N MET A 234 -19.96 15.17 -8.88
CA MET A 234 -20.84 14.72 -7.78
C MET A 234 -20.71 15.57 -6.51
N VAL A 235 -19.63 16.30 -6.35
CA VAL A 235 -19.34 17.12 -5.14
C VAL A 235 -19.68 18.60 -5.39
N LEU A 236 -19.83 19.02 -6.66
CA LEU A 236 -20.37 20.35 -7.05
C LEU A 236 -21.86 20.41 -6.83
#